data_e564d7c11f8e27a97ea6dc8834b93040
#
_entry.id   e564d7c11f8e27a97ea6dc8834b93040
#
_cell.length_a   1.000
_cell.length_b   1.000
_cell.length_c   1.000
_cell.angle_alpha   90.00
_cell.angle_beta   90.00
_cell.angle_gamma   90.00
#
_symmetry.space_group_name_H-M   'P 1'
#
loop_
_entity.id
_entity.type
_entity.pdbx_description
1 polymer ?
#
loop_
_entity_poly.entity_id
_entity_poly.type
_entity_poly.pdbx_seq_one_letter_code
_entity_poly.pdbx_strand_id
1 'polypeptide(L)'
;KPPYGLLNIEAYGGLIRHAWLDRPLSVAGKVITKGPSAFAPQSHLINFEKPVAVIPEPAIHMNRTVNESASFNIQTNMLPLLTLLDKDTTDDFFLSALGNICHIEKDEILAYDLNLYPLIQPTYIGLNNEFIGSSRLDNLTSVDACMKALETSHPQGLSLICLFDNEEVGSRTKQGAASFIIP
;
A
#
# COMPACT_ATOMS: atom_id res chain seq x y z
N LYS A 1 14.75 -22.81 -14.93
CA LYS A 1 14.50 -21.64 -14.07
C LYS A 1 13.32 -21.98 -13.18
N PRO A 2 13.41 -21.76 -11.87
CA PRO A 2 12.22 -21.84 -11.05
C PRO A 2 11.26 -20.73 -11.52
N PRO A 3 10.01 -21.04 -11.78
CA PRO A 3 9.02 -20.04 -12.12
C PRO A 3 8.69 -19.21 -10.88
N TYR A 4 8.86 -17.91 -10.99
CA TYR A 4 8.51 -16.97 -9.94
C TYR A 4 7.15 -16.35 -10.22
N GLY A 5 6.30 -16.30 -9.22
CA GLY A 5 5.10 -15.48 -9.20
C GLY A 5 5.47 -14.05 -8.82
N LEU A 6 5.28 -13.13 -9.74
CA LEU A 6 5.57 -11.70 -9.58
C LEU A 6 4.27 -10.90 -9.62
N LEU A 7 4.25 -9.79 -8.90
CA LEU A 7 3.16 -8.82 -9.03
C LEU A 7 3.55 -7.75 -10.05
N ASN A 8 2.59 -7.36 -10.88
CA ASN A 8 2.69 -6.15 -11.68
C ASN A 8 2.11 -4.99 -10.87
N ILE A 9 2.90 -3.94 -10.67
CA ILE A 9 2.55 -2.83 -9.79
C ILE A 9 2.66 -1.49 -10.51
N GLU A 10 1.90 -0.53 -9.99
CA GLU A 10 2.00 0.89 -10.33
C GLU A 10 2.47 1.68 -9.10
N ALA A 11 3.18 2.79 -9.34
CA ALA A 11 3.51 3.73 -8.28
C ALA A 11 2.29 4.61 -7.97
N TYR A 12 1.95 4.73 -6.70
CA TYR A 12 0.98 5.71 -6.24
C TYR A 12 1.73 7.00 -5.86
N GLY A 13 1.55 8.05 -6.68
CA GLY A 13 2.26 9.31 -6.51
C GLY A 13 3.76 9.25 -6.77
N GLY A 14 4.49 10.22 -6.24
CA GLY A 14 5.94 10.29 -6.30
C GLY A 14 6.59 9.51 -5.17
N LEU A 15 7.43 8.53 -5.48
CA LEU A 15 8.10 7.74 -4.46
C LEU A 15 9.61 7.61 -4.71
N ILE A 16 10.37 7.47 -3.62
CA ILE A 16 11.78 7.12 -3.64
C ILE A 16 11.88 5.63 -3.91
N ARG A 17 12.04 5.24 -5.16
CA ARG A 17 11.99 3.83 -5.60
C ARG A 17 13.01 2.95 -4.88
N HIS A 18 14.23 3.45 -4.70
CA HIS A 18 15.30 2.75 -4.00
C HIS A 18 14.93 2.37 -2.57
N ALA A 19 14.11 3.18 -1.89
CA ALA A 19 13.67 2.90 -0.53
C ALA A 19 12.70 1.71 -0.40
N TRP A 20 12.26 1.12 -1.51
CA TRP A 20 11.35 -0.04 -1.54
C TRP A 20 12.06 -1.38 -1.74
N LEU A 21 13.37 -1.34 -2.09
CA LEU A 21 14.13 -2.56 -2.37
C LEU A 21 14.53 -3.28 -1.08
N ASP A 22 14.66 -4.60 -1.16
CA ASP A 22 15.10 -5.51 -0.10
C ASP A 22 14.34 -5.41 1.23
N ARG A 23 13.11 -4.90 1.17
CA ARG A 23 12.24 -4.77 2.35
C ARG A 23 11.14 -5.82 2.35
N PRO A 24 10.79 -6.37 3.52
CA PRO A 24 9.60 -7.19 3.65
C PRO A 24 8.36 -6.34 3.41
N LEU A 25 7.56 -6.72 2.41
CA LEU A 25 6.35 -6.03 2.01
C LEU A 25 5.12 -6.87 2.36
N SER A 26 4.07 -6.19 2.80
CA SER A 26 2.73 -6.74 2.99
C SER A 26 1.75 -6.10 2.03
N VAL A 27 0.52 -6.60 2.03
CA VAL A 27 -0.58 -6.15 1.16
C VAL A 27 -1.75 -5.74 2.03
N ALA A 28 -2.34 -4.59 1.73
CA ALA A 28 -3.59 -4.14 2.33
C ALA A 28 -4.43 -3.38 1.29
N GLY A 29 -5.71 -3.32 1.50
CA GLY A 29 -6.62 -2.57 0.63
C GLY A 29 -8.05 -3.06 0.70
N LYS A 30 -8.72 -3.03 -0.44
CA LYS A 30 -10.14 -3.33 -0.56
C LYS A 30 -10.40 -4.39 -1.63
N VAL A 31 -11.26 -5.34 -1.29
CA VAL A 31 -11.78 -6.36 -2.22
C VAL A 31 -13.28 -6.15 -2.37
N ILE A 32 -13.75 -6.19 -3.58
CA ILE A 32 -15.17 -6.10 -3.91
C ILE A 32 -15.66 -7.48 -4.36
N THR A 33 -16.72 -7.94 -3.74
CA THR A 33 -17.33 -9.24 -4.06
C THR A 33 -18.76 -9.10 -4.54
N LYS A 34 -19.28 -10.17 -5.08
CA LYS A 34 -20.70 -10.29 -5.37
C LYS A 34 -21.50 -10.05 -4.10
N GLY A 35 -22.58 -9.32 -4.23
CA GLY A 35 -23.53 -9.06 -3.17
C GLY A 35 -24.93 -9.58 -3.52
N PRO A 36 -25.95 -9.21 -2.76
CA PRO A 36 -27.31 -9.69 -2.97
C PRO A 36 -27.91 -9.28 -4.33
N SER A 37 -27.34 -8.29 -5.00
CA SER A 37 -27.69 -7.89 -6.35
C SER A 37 -26.52 -7.23 -7.07
N ALA A 38 -26.62 -7.08 -8.40
CA ALA A 38 -25.60 -6.40 -9.20
C ALA A 38 -25.39 -4.93 -8.81
N PHE A 39 -26.36 -4.29 -8.17
CA PHE A 39 -26.29 -2.91 -7.71
C PHE A 39 -25.87 -2.76 -6.24
N ALA A 40 -25.62 -3.88 -5.55
CA ALA A 40 -25.25 -3.90 -4.14
C ALA A 40 -24.06 -4.85 -3.91
N PRO A 41 -22.88 -4.61 -4.52
CA PRO A 41 -21.69 -5.38 -4.26
C PRO A 41 -21.25 -5.19 -2.80
N GLN A 42 -20.56 -6.17 -2.26
CA GLN A 42 -19.98 -6.09 -0.91
C GLN A 42 -18.53 -5.62 -0.98
N SER A 43 -18.10 -4.86 0.02
CA SER A 43 -16.74 -4.35 0.14
C SER A 43 -16.09 -4.89 1.40
N HIS A 44 -14.89 -5.45 1.27
CA HIS A 44 -14.11 -6.02 2.35
C HIS A 44 -12.77 -5.28 2.44
N LEU A 45 -12.44 -4.74 3.60
CA LEU A 45 -11.10 -4.25 3.88
C LEU A 45 -10.24 -5.43 4.32
N ILE A 46 -9.08 -5.54 3.73
CA ILE A 46 -8.14 -6.63 3.99
C ILE A 46 -6.76 -6.09 4.35
N ASN A 47 -6.07 -6.83 5.20
CA ASN A 47 -4.67 -6.61 5.51
C ASN A 47 -4.02 -7.97 5.80
N PHE A 48 -2.92 -8.27 5.10
CA PHE A 48 -2.24 -9.56 5.25
C PHE A 48 -1.43 -9.66 6.55
N GLU A 49 -1.00 -8.53 7.12
CA GLU A 49 -0.29 -8.43 8.41
C GLU A 49 0.98 -9.30 8.54
N LYS A 50 1.46 -9.85 7.44
CA LYS A 50 2.67 -10.65 7.35
C LYS A 50 3.45 -10.28 6.10
N PRO A 51 4.78 -10.49 6.08
CA PRO A 51 5.56 -10.27 4.87
C PRO A 51 5.19 -11.32 3.83
N VAL A 52 4.74 -10.87 2.67
CA VAL A 52 4.32 -11.72 1.55
C VAL A 52 5.08 -11.45 0.26
N ALA A 53 5.78 -10.32 0.18
CA ALA A 53 6.50 -9.95 -1.02
C ALA A 53 7.82 -9.23 -0.69
N VAL A 54 8.72 -9.20 -1.66
CA VAL A 54 9.96 -8.43 -1.64
C VAL A 54 10.30 -7.99 -3.06
N ILE A 55 10.85 -6.79 -3.21
CA ILE A 55 11.46 -6.33 -4.46
C ILE A 55 12.96 -6.51 -4.29
N PRO A 56 13.57 -7.57 -4.85
CA PRO A 56 14.97 -7.85 -4.60
C PRO A 56 15.87 -6.92 -5.40
N GLU A 57 16.91 -6.38 -4.77
CA GLU A 57 18.00 -5.69 -5.45
C GLU A 57 19.04 -6.72 -5.94
N PRO A 58 19.43 -6.69 -7.22
CA PRO A 58 20.51 -7.53 -7.68
C PRO A 58 21.85 -7.21 -7.01
N ALA A 59 22.67 -8.23 -6.78
CA ALA A 59 24.01 -8.02 -6.24
C ALA A 59 24.83 -7.05 -7.13
N ILE A 60 25.77 -6.31 -6.51
CA ILE A 60 26.61 -5.32 -7.17
C ILE A 60 27.28 -5.83 -8.45
N HIS A 61 27.57 -7.14 -8.52
CA HIS A 61 28.16 -7.77 -9.72
C HIS A 61 27.22 -7.75 -10.93
N MET A 62 25.93 -7.66 -10.71
CA MET A 62 24.90 -7.62 -11.76
C MET A 62 24.49 -6.20 -12.13
N ASN A 63 24.75 -5.22 -11.25
CA ASN A 63 24.47 -3.82 -11.47
C ASN A 63 25.60 -2.94 -10.88
N ARG A 64 26.72 -2.83 -11.61
CA ARG A 64 27.91 -2.14 -11.11
C ARG A 64 27.77 -0.62 -10.97
N THR A 65 26.78 -0.06 -11.63
CA THR A 65 26.52 1.40 -11.62
C THR A 65 25.43 1.80 -10.60
N VAL A 66 24.95 0.87 -9.80
CA VAL A 66 23.85 1.13 -8.85
C VAL A 66 24.14 2.29 -7.90
N ASN A 67 25.40 2.48 -7.50
CA ASN A 67 25.80 3.55 -6.60
C ASN A 67 26.14 4.88 -7.33
N GLU A 68 26.16 4.89 -8.65
CA GLU A 68 26.47 6.08 -9.47
C GLU A 68 25.23 6.73 -10.02
N SER A 69 24.34 5.93 -10.62
CA SER A 69 23.06 6.40 -11.18
C SER A 69 22.09 5.24 -11.31
N ALA A 70 21.24 5.06 -10.32
CA ALA A 70 20.19 4.05 -10.39
C ALA A 70 18.91 4.65 -10.98
N SER A 71 18.57 4.22 -12.18
CA SER A 71 17.26 4.47 -12.79
C SER A 71 16.43 3.20 -12.68
N PHE A 72 15.44 3.19 -11.81
CA PHE A 72 14.51 2.06 -11.66
C PHE A 72 13.30 2.24 -12.56
N ASN A 73 13.09 1.31 -13.48
CA ASN A 73 11.84 1.18 -14.19
C ASN A 73 10.90 0.29 -13.37
N ILE A 74 9.71 0.80 -13.06
CA ILE A 74 8.73 0.10 -12.20
C ILE A 74 8.33 -1.23 -12.83
N GLN A 75 8.11 -1.25 -14.14
CA GLN A 75 7.62 -2.41 -14.88
C GLN A 75 8.65 -3.54 -15.07
N THR A 76 9.94 -3.26 -14.86
CA THR A 76 11.00 -4.25 -15.09
C THR A 76 11.90 -4.49 -13.89
N ASN A 77 12.15 -3.46 -13.07
CA ASN A 77 13.08 -3.55 -11.95
C ASN A 77 12.40 -3.64 -10.58
N MET A 78 11.11 -3.30 -10.53
CA MET A 78 10.38 -3.23 -9.25
C MET A 78 9.22 -4.22 -9.20
N LEU A 79 9.35 -5.37 -9.82
CA LEU A 79 8.34 -6.43 -9.74
C LEU A 79 8.49 -7.20 -8.42
N PRO A 80 7.54 -7.09 -7.49
CA PRO A 80 7.61 -7.80 -6.22
C PRO A 80 7.55 -9.31 -6.43
N LEU A 81 8.51 -10.01 -5.86
CA LEU A 81 8.54 -11.46 -5.80
C LEU A 81 7.56 -11.92 -4.71
N LEU A 82 6.53 -12.66 -5.10
CA LEU A 82 5.47 -13.10 -4.19
C LEU A 82 5.61 -14.57 -3.81
N THR A 83 5.93 -15.44 -4.78
CA THR A 83 5.92 -16.89 -4.55
C THR A 83 6.78 -17.63 -5.57
N LEU A 84 7.01 -18.92 -5.31
CA LEU A 84 7.48 -19.88 -6.31
C LEU A 84 6.25 -20.58 -6.90
N LEU A 85 6.21 -20.63 -8.22
CA LEU A 85 5.15 -21.34 -8.94
C LEU A 85 5.60 -22.80 -9.15
N ASP A 86 4.69 -23.72 -9.05
CA ASP A 86 4.86 -25.13 -9.46
C ASP A 86 4.18 -25.38 -10.81
N LYS A 87 4.20 -26.64 -11.24
CA LYS A 87 3.63 -27.01 -12.53
C LYS A 87 2.09 -26.95 -12.56
N ASP A 88 1.48 -26.98 -11.38
CA ASP A 88 0.03 -27.00 -11.21
C ASP A 88 -0.52 -25.61 -10.85
N THR A 89 0.36 -24.63 -10.70
CA THR A 89 -0.04 -23.23 -10.41
C THR A 89 -0.67 -22.61 -11.64
N THR A 90 -1.90 -22.14 -11.47
CA THR A 90 -2.69 -21.47 -12.52
C THR A 90 -2.42 -19.96 -12.56
N ASP A 91 -2.77 -19.31 -13.66
CA ASP A 91 -2.56 -17.86 -13.85
C ASP A 91 -3.32 -17.00 -12.83
N ASP A 92 -4.32 -17.58 -12.17
CA ASP A 92 -5.13 -16.93 -11.15
C ASP A 92 -4.63 -17.16 -9.70
N PHE A 93 -3.36 -17.60 -9.53
CA PHE A 93 -2.78 -17.92 -8.23
C PHE A 93 -2.94 -16.79 -7.21
N PHE A 94 -2.88 -15.52 -7.67
CA PHE A 94 -3.04 -14.37 -6.78
C PHE A 94 -4.48 -14.23 -6.29
N LEU A 95 -5.46 -14.41 -7.17
CA LEU A 95 -6.88 -14.41 -6.78
C LEU A 95 -7.19 -15.56 -5.82
N SER A 96 -6.61 -16.72 -6.05
CA SER A 96 -6.75 -17.87 -5.14
C SER A 96 -6.14 -17.58 -3.76
N ALA A 97 -4.95 -16.95 -3.72
CA ALA A 97 -4.33 -16.54 -2.46
C ALA A 97 -5.16 -15.46 -1.73
N LEU A 98 -5.71 -14.52 -2.49
CA LEU A 98 -6.58 -13.46 -1.98
C LEU A 98 -7.88 -14.04 -1.40
N GLY A 99 -8.52 -14.96 -2.11
CA GLY A 99 -9.70 -15.66 -1.64
C GLY A 99 -9.46 -16.42 -0.34
N ASN A 100 -8.36 -17.15 -0.25
CA ASN A 100 -7.98 -17.88 0.96
C ASN A 100 -7.77 -16.97 2.18
N ILE A 101 -7.14 -15.81 1.99
CA ILE A 101 -6.89 -14.85 3.08
C ILE A 101 -8.17 -14.15 3.52
N CYS A 102 -9.04 -13.84 2.56
CA CYS A 102 -10.31 -13.16 2.82
C CYS A 102 -11.42 -14.13 3.25
N HIS A 103 -11.19 -15.45 3.19
CA HIS A 103 -12.23 -16.49 3.36
C HIS A 103 -13.40 -16.31 2.38
N ILE A 104 -13.08 -15.99 1.14
CA ILE A 104 -14.02 -15.72 0.05
C ILE A 104 -13.65 -16.64 -1.13
N GLU A 105 -14.64 -17.22 -1.77
CA GLU A 105 -14.42 -17.95 -3.02
C GLU A 105 -13.90 -17.00 -4.10
N LYS A 106 -12.81 -17.37 -4.79
CA LYS A 106 -12.17 -16.50 -5.78
C LYS A 106 -13.13 -16.02 -6.88
N ASP A 107 -14.11 -16.87 -7.24
CA ASP A 107 -15.11 -16.57 -8.27
C ASP A 107 -16.16 -15.54 -7.82
N GLU A 108 -16.19 -15.19 -6.54
CA GLU A 108 -17.00 -14.12 -6.01
C GLU A 108 -16.29 -12.76 -6.04
N ILE A 109 -14.96 -12.74 -6.24
CA ILE A 109 -14.17 -11.52 -6.32
C ILE A 109 -14.45 -10.83 -7.67
N LEU A 110 -14.99 -9.62 -7.62
CA LEU A 110 -15.30 -8.81 -8.79
C LEU A 110 -14.19 -7.82 -9.13
N ALA A 111 -13.57 -7.25 -8.10
CA ALA A 111 -12.50 -6.27 -8.24
C ALA A 111 -11.70 -6.18 -6.94
N TYR A 112 -10.52 -5.61 -7.03
CA TYR A 112 -9.72 -5.26 -5.86
C TYR A 112 -8.91 -3.99 -6.13
N ASP A 113 -8.63 -3.25 -5.05
CA ASP A 113 -7.73 -2.11 -5.00
C ASP A 113 -6.78 -2.34 -3.83
N LEU A 114 -5.56 -2.77 -4.13
CA LEU A 114 -4.61 -3.29 -3.16
C LEU A 114 -3.30 -2.52 -3.25
N ASN A 115 -2.74 -2.22 -2.10
CA ASN A 115 -1.47 -1.53 -1.98
C ASN A 115 -0.45 -2.41 -1.26
N LEU A 116 0.77 -2.39 -1.77
CA LEU A 116 1.93 -2.88 -1.04
C LEU A 116 2.35 -1.84 -0.01
N TYR A 117 2.80 -2.31 1.14
CA TYR A 117 3.39 -1.44 2.15
C TYR A 117 4.57 -2.13 2.85
N PRO A 118 5.62 -1.39 3.24
CA PRO A 118 6.71 -1.96 4.04
C PRO A 118 6.20 -2.38 5.41
N LEU A 119 6.40 -3.64 5.78
CA LEU A 119 6.02 -4.18 7.09
C LEU A 119 7.11 -3.85 8.12
N ILE A 120 7.19 -2.59 8.49
CA ILE A 120 8.15 -2.06 9.45
C ILE A 120 7.40 -1.55 10.67
N GLN A 121 7.77 -2.04 11.84
CA GLN A 121 7.18 -1.57 13.09
C GLN A 121 7.75 -0.19 13.47
N PRO A 122 6.90 0.72 13.94
CA PRO A 122 7.38 1.97 14.53
C PRO A 122 8.35 1.71 15.67
N THR A 123 9.43 2.48 15.73
CA THR A 123 10.46 2.31 16.75
C THR A 123 11.08 3.65 17.16
N TYR A 124 11.63 3.69 18.35
CA TYR A 124 12.48 4.80 18.76
C TYR A 124 13.89 4.61 18.25
N ILE A 125 14.53 5.69 17.82
CA ILE A 125 15.88 5.72 17.25
C ILE A 125 16.68 6.80 17.98
N GLY A 126 17.99 6.58 18.09
CA GLY A 126 18.92 7.47 18.77
C GLY A 126 19.45 6.86 20.07
N LEU A 127 20.58 7.38 20.55
CA LEU A 127 21.21 6.88 21.78
C LEU A 127 20.32 7.06 23.02
N ASN A 128 19.44 8.08 23.00
CA ASN A 128 18.51 8.36 24.08
C ASN A 128 17.05 8.31 23.61
N ASN A 129 16.76 7.61 22.50
CA ASN A 129 15.45 7.49 21.91
C ASN A 129 14.83 8.84 21.46
N GLU A 130 15.65 9.75 20.92
CA GLU A 130 15.25 11.12 20.57
C GLU A 130 14.37 11.19 19.32
N PHE A 131 14.40 10.15 18.49
CA PHE A 131 13.68 10.12 17.20
C PHE A 131 12.63 9.01 17.17
N ILE A 132 11.64 9.19 16.32
CA ILE A 132 10.66 8.17 15.98
C ILE A 132 10.88 7.77 14.52
N GLY A 133 11.16 6.48 14.30
CA GLY A 133 11.21 5.88 12.98
C GLY A 133 9.91 5.15 12.68
N SER A 134 9.18 5.62 11.69
CA SER A 134 7.93 4.98 11.23
C SER A 134 7.68 5.35 9.77
N SER A 135 6.90 4.52 9.09
CA SER A 135 6.29 4.92 7.82
C SER A 135 5.10 5.84 8.07
N ARG A 136 4.76 6.66 7.09
CA ARG A 136 3.56 7.52 7.08
C ARG A 136 3.49 8.57 8.18
N LEU A 137 4.64 9.01 8.73
CA LEU A 137 4.68 10.18 9.62
C LEU A 137 4.15 11.43 8.91
N ASP A 138 4.50 11.63 7.68
CA ASP A 138 3.76 12.43 6.73
C ASP A 138 2.62 11.56 6.17
N ASN A 139 1.34 11.90 6.41
CA ASN A 139 0.92 13.06 7.20
C ASN A 139 0.19 12.68 8.50
N LEU A 140 0.30 11.43 8.96
CA LEU A 140 -0.42 10.97 10.17
C LEU A 140 -0.13 11.80 11.43
N THR A 141 1.03 12.43 11.52
CA THR A 141 1.33 13.37 12.62
C THR A 141 0.42 14.60 12.58
N SER A 142 0.14 15.13 11.39
CA SER A 142 -0.80 16.25 11.21
C SER A 142 -2.24 15.82 11.47
N VAL A 143 -2.61 14.61 11.06
CA VAL A 143 -3.93 14.02 11.36
C VAL A 143 -4.14 13.91 12.86
N ASP A 144 -3.16 13.35 13.61
CA ASP A 144 -3.22 13.25 15.07
C ASP A 144 -3.34 14.63 15.74
N ALA A 145 -2.56 15.62 15.28
CA ALA A 145 -2.63 16.97 15.79
C ALA A 145 -4.02 17.61 15.57
N CYS A 146 -4.60 17.42 14.39
CA CYS A 146 -5.95 17.89 14.07
C CYS A 146 -7.01 17.23 14.96
N MET A 147 -6.94 15.93 15.15
CA MET A 147 -7.87 15.18 16.00
C MET A 147 -7.79 15.64 17.47
N LYS A 148 -6.57 15.77 18.00
CA LYS A 148 -6.36 16.28 19.37
C LYS A 148 -6.84 17.71 19.55
N ALA A 149 -6.62 18.57 18.55
CA ALA A 149 -7.15 19.94 18.58
C ALA A 149 -8.68 19.97 18.65
N LEU A 150 -9.36 19.09 17.91
CA LEU A 150 -10.82 18.97 17.97
C LEU A 150 -11.30 18.47 19.33
N GLU A 151 -10.65 17.46 19.88
CA GLU A 151 -10.99 16.87 21.19
C GLU A 151 -10.83 17.88 22.35
N THR A 152 -9.83 18.74 22.26
CA THR A 152 -9.50 19.70 23.34
C THR A 152 -10.13 21.08 23.13
N SER A 153 -10.70 21.35 21.97
CA SER A 153 -11.33 22.63 21.68
C SER A 153 -12.72 22.73 22.32
N HIS A 154 -13.07 23.95 22.70
CA HIS A 154 -14.41 24.29 23.19
C HIS A 154 -15.03 25.38 22.29
N PRO A 155 -15.37 25.06 21.03
CA PRO A 155 -15.85 26.06 20.10
C PRO A 155 -17.24 26.58 20.50
N GLN A 156 -17.50 27.86 20.24
CA GLN A 156 -18.83 28.46 20.38
C GLN A 156 -19.71 28.26 19.14
N GLY A 157 -19.28 27.41 18.22
CA GLY A 157 -19.96 27.12 16.98
C GLY A 157 -19.57 25.71 16.47
N LEU A 158 -19.82 25.46 15.19
CA LEU A 158 -19.43 24.23 14.52
C LEU A 158 -17.93 24.25 14.17
N SER A 159 -17.21 23.24 14.61
CA SER A 159 -15.84 22.95 14.15
C SER A 159 -15.84 21.71 13.28
N LEU A 160 -15.15 21.79 12.14
CA LEU A 160 -15.05 20.70 11.17
C LEU A 160 -13.58 20.47 10.82
N ILE A 161 -13.18 19.22 10.86
CA ILE A 161 -11.90 18.75 10.32
C ILE A 161 -12.20 17.85 9.12
N CYS A 162 -11.55 18.12 7.99
CA CYS A 162 -11.64 17.29 6.80
C CYS A 162 -10.28 16.65 6.52
N LEU A 163 -10.26 15.34 6.44
CA LEU A 163 -9.11 14.54 6.06
C LEU A 163 -9.35 14.04 4.63
N PHE A 164 -8.65 14.63 3.68
CA PHE A 164 -8.82 14.33 2.27
C PHE A 164 -7.90 13.19 1.83
N ASP A 165 -8.35 12.42 0.87
CA ASP A 165 -7.56 11.37 0.21
C ASP A 165 -6.92 11.91 -1.09
N ASN A 166 -6.04 11.08 -1.70
CA ASN A 166 -5.45 11.31 -3.02
C ASN A 166 -4.61 12.59 -3.17
N GLU A 167 -4.00 13.08 -2.09
CA GLU A 167 -3.08 14.21 -2.14
C GLU A 167 -1.89 13.91 -3.06
N GLU A 168 -1.27 12.73 -2.93
CA GLU A 168 -0.07 12.29 -3.65
C GLU A 168 -0.27 12.16 -5.17
N VAL A 169 -1.51 12.16 -5.64
CA VAL A 169 -1.88 12.13 -7.07
C VAL A 169 -2.56 13.42 -7.53
N GLY A 170 -2.47 14.50 -6.74
CA GLY A 170 -2.86 15.86 -7.11
C GLY A 170 -4.24 16.30 -6.64
N SER A 171 -4.87 15.60 -5.68
CA SER A 171 -6.11 16.02 -4.99
C SER A 171 -7.35 16.22 -5.88
N ARG A 172 -7.32 15.82 -7.16
CA ARG A 172 -8.39 16.12 -8.14
C ARG A 172 -9.46 15.05 -8.26
N THR A 173 -9.40 14.01 -7.45
CA THR A 173 -10.44 12.99 -7.38
C THR A 173 -11.63 13.49 -6.57
N LYS A 174 -12.76 12.77 -6.61
CA LYS A 174 -13.93 13.12 -5.80
C LYS A 174 -13.70 13.07 -4.28
N GLN A 175 -12.65 12.36 -3.81
CA GLN A 175 -12.22 12.27 -2.41
C GLN A 175 -11.12 13.28 -2.07
N GLY A 176 -10.56 13.96 -3.05
CA GLY A 176 -9.45 14.90 -2.89
C GLY A 176 -9.90 16.27 -2.43
N ALA A 177 -8.93 17.07 -1.97
CA ALA A 177 -9.19 18.42 -1.46
C ALA A 177 -9.71 19.40 -2.53
N ALA A 178 -9.41 19.15 -3.81
CA ALA A 178 -9.93 19.95 -4.93
C ALA A 178 -11.31 19.49 -5.43
N SER A 179 -11.98 18.62 -4.70
CA SER A 179 -13.35 18.17 -5.00
C SER A 179 -14.39 19.21 -4.52
N PHE A 180 -15.64 18.97 -4.89
CA PHE A 180 -16.78 19.78 -4.43
C PHE A 180 -17.39 19.33 -3.10
N ILE A 181 -16.65 18.57 -2.26
CA ILE A 181 -17.14 18.12 -0.94
C ILE A 181 -17.29 19.32 0.00
N ILE A 182 -16.35 20.27 -0.07
CA ILE A 182 -16.46 21.57 0.59
C ILE A 182 -16.62 22.60 -0.53
N PRO A 183 -17.73 23.37 -0.53
CA PRO A 183 -18.00 24.40 -1.55
C PRO A 183 -17.01 25.57 -1.47
#